data_1cd93fd71fc01d9b7f695cc065ad917b
#
_entry.id   1cd93fd71fc01d9b7f695cc065ad917b
#
_cell.length_a   1.000
_cell.length_b   1.000
_cell.length_c   1.000
_cell.angle_alpha   90.00
_cell.angle_beta   90.00
_cell.angle_gamma   90.00
#
_symmetry.space_group_name_H-M   'P 1'
#
loop_
_entity.id
_entity.type
_entity.pdbx_description
1 polymer ?
#
loop_
_entity_poly.entity_id
_entity_poly.type
_entity_poly.pdbx_seq_one_letter_code
_entity_poly.pdbx_strand_id
1 'polypeptide(L)'
;MGVCNGCNIRRTCGPTLVVLAMIAGRRSRWVVAAASLGLIVAGCGDSGDSPAQNVPASAEAVMNSQPYESAQWLFHIEPLDDDTAVVSRNASAITPMGSNTKLYSVGTWLEAQGPETTITTPVHQVQDTLVLVAQGDLVMGGRQASSGKLGYSIPPQPDANGLPGAKPAPGDPLAGLDDLARQVARSGVKSVADVQIDDRLFREWEAHDEVISPIVINDNLLAIQSIPTAPGQQARLKIVPETAAFVVVNRVVTVAAGEATSVEISAAPDSRKLVVRGQIAADSDPLLNVFHVPDPASFARTLFIEALQRQDVRVEANPRAPNRTRELPADYPAGSEIAAITSPELTQIATLIWKISHNYGANLATCLVAVQSGSKDCESGLALIHERIEDVGIAAESVWLIDGAGESFSSTTPQAMVTWVKWLRKRSWGDQLSEMLPILGVDGSLMMFQTDSAATGQVQAKTGTYAGGEPGTNRLLMPAQVLAGLMTGADGQQYAFSLYAAGGSYENISDGIFDSARNVADVAAAFQQDL
;
A
#
# COMPACT_ATOMS: atom_id res chain seq x y z
N MET A 1 10.35 -49.02 57.82
CA MET A 1 11.03 -48.14 58.81
C MET A 1 11.54 -46.90 58.09
N GLY A 2 11.17 -45.77 58.62
CA GLY A 2 11.78 -44.47 58.23
C GLY A 2 10.80 -43.48 57.64
N VAL A 3 10.10 -42.78 58.49
CA VAL A 3 9.31 -41.56 58.26
C VAL A 3 10.25 -40.41 58.04
N CYS A 4 9.95 -39.53 57.11
CA CYS A 4 10.32 -38.11 57.21
C CYS A 4 9.34 -37.20 56.51
N ASN A 5 8.94 -36.23 57.27
CA ASN A 5 7.98 -35.15 57.00
C ASN A 5 8.49 -34.05 56.03
N GLY A 6 7.58 -33.51 55.29
CA GLY A 6 7.39 -32.06 55.17
C GLY A 6 8.25 -31.30 54.18
N CYS A 7 7.68 -30.96 53.00
CA CYS A 7 8.09 -29.74 52.34
C CYS A 7 6.91 -29.14 51.56
N ASN A 8 6.54 -27.93 51.96
CA ASN A 8 5.55 -27.05 51.31
C ASN A 8 6.03 -26.68 49.92
N ILE A 9 5.29 -27.04 48.88
CA ILE A 9 5.48 -26.48 47.54
C ILE A 9 4.28 -25.59 47.22
N ARG A 10 4.54 -24.29 47.19
CA ARG A 10 3.63 -23.29 46.63
C ARG A 10 3.48 -23.55 45.12
N ARG A 11 2.28 -23.85 44.69
CA ARG A 11 1.93 -23.91 43.27
C ARG A 11 1.79 -22.49 42.74
N THR A 12 2.69 -22.04 41.87
CA THR A 12 2.51 -20.92 40.98
C THR A 12 1.85 -21.45 39.70
N CYS A 13 0.60 -21.06 39.45
CA CYS A 13 -0.06 -21.30 38.18
C CYS A 13 0.47 -20.25 37.18
N GLY A 14 1.30 -20.69 36.24
CA GLY A 14 1.59 -19.91 35.03
C GLY A 14 0.56 -20.22 33.94
N PRO A 15 0.20 -19.27 33.08
CA PRO A 15 -0.73 -19.52 31.99
C PRO A 15 -0.08 -20.39 30.91
N THR A 16 -0.75 -21.47 30.56
CA THR A 16 -0.36 -22.33 29.44
C THR A 16 -0.75 -21.65 28.13
N LEU A 17 0.22 -21.20 27.37
CA LEU A 17 0.04 -20.70 26.02
C LEU A 17 -0.31 -21.89 25.09
N VAL A 18 -1.52 -21.93 24.56
CA VAL A 18 -1.90 -22.85 23.51
C VAL A 18 -1.54 -22.22 22.17
N VAL A 19 -0.44 -22.68 21.59
CA VAL A 19 -0.07 -22.33 20.20
C VAL A 19 -0.89 -23.24 19.28
N LEU A 20 -1.87 -22.67 18.58
CA LEU A 20 -2.55 -23.36 17.48
C LEU A 20 -1.69 -23.21 16.22
N ALA A 21 -1.06 -24.28 15.79
CA ALA A 21 -0.45 -24.37 14.47
C ALA A 21 -1.55 -24.46 13.41
N MET A 22 -1.62 -23.46 12.53
CA MET A 22 -2.48 -23.52 11.33
C MET A 22 -1.80 -24.35 10.25
N ILE A 23 -2.39 -25.52 9.96
CA ILE A 23 -2.06 -26.31 8.78
C ILE A 23 -2.99 -25.86 7.65
N ALA A 24 -2.41 -25.37 6.56
CA ALA A 24 -3.14 -25.01 5.36
C ALA A 24 -3.75 -26.24 4.68
N GLY A 25 -5.07 -26.25 4.54
CA GLY A 25 -5.81 -27.28 3.80
C GLY A 25 -7.12 -26.71 3.27
N ARG A 26 -7.21 -26.67 1.98
CA ARG A 26 -8.33 -26.38 1.07
C ARG A 26 -9.75 -26.38 1.66
N ARG A 27 -10.49 -25.33 1.36
CA ARG A 27 -11.96 -25.19 1.33
C ARG A 27 -12.72 -25.56 2.59
N SER A 28 -13.08 -24.61 3.42
CA SER A 28 -14.29 -24.73 4.24
C SER A 28 -14.76 -23.39 4.80
N ARG A 29 -16.04 -23.28 4.82
CA ARG A 29 -16.87 -22.22 5.34
C ARG A 29 -16.49 -21.88 6.78
N TRP A 30 -16.24 -20.61 7.05
CA TRP A 30 -16.00 -20.13 8.41
C TRP A 30 -17.33 -20.09 9.18
N VAL A 31 -17.39 -20.87 10.23
CA VAL A 31 -18.38 -20.72 11.31
C VAL A 31 -17.63 -20.18 12.51
N VAL A 32 -17.81 -18.91 12.82
CA VAL A 32 -17.29 -18.30 14.05
C VAL A 32 -18.28 -18.63 15.18
N ALA A 33 -17.87 -19.47 16.10
CA ALA A 33 -18.60 -19.70 17.35
C ALA A 33 -18.18 -18.61 18.35
N ALA A 34 -19.07 -17.66 18.62
CA ALA A 34 -18.88 -16.67 19.68
C ALA A 34 -19.12 -17.34 21.02
N ALA A 35 -18.08 -17.50 21.81
CA ALA A 35 -18.18 -17.81 23.24
C ALA A 35 -18.22 -16.50 24.03
N SER A 36 -19.40 -16.11 24.50
CA SER A 36 -19.58 -14.99 25.40
C SER A 36 -19.08 -15.32 26.81
N LEU A 37 -17.92 -14.82 27.18
CA LEU A 37 -17.51 -14.72 28.59
C LEU A 37 -17.81 -13.29 29.08
N GLY A 38 -18.84 -13.14 29.89
CA GLY A 38 -19.08 -11.91 30.62
C GLY A 38 -18.05 -11.75 31.74
N LEU A 39 -17.13 -10.81 31.61
CA LEU A 39 -16.32 -10.32 32.73
C LEU A 39 -16.93 -9.01 33.21
N ILE A 40 -17.50 -9.03 34.41
CA ILE A 40 -17.80 -7.81 35.14
C ILE A 40 -16.49 -7.33 35.78
N VAL A 41 -15.87 -6.31 35.20
CA VAL A 41 -14.76 -5.59 35.82
C VAL A 41 -15.34 -4.32 36.45
N ALA A 42 -15.50 -4.33 37.76
CA ALA A 42 -15.65 -3.09 38.53
C ALA A 42 -14.25 -2.48 38.63
N GLY A 43 -13.92 -1.58 37.73
CA GLY A 43 -12.69 -0.80 37.76
C GLY A 43 -13.00 0.57 38.39
N CYS A 44 -12.55 0.80 39.61
CA CYS A 44 -12.30 2.17 40.08
C CYS A 44 -11.03 2.66 39.38
N GLY A 45 -11.17 3.27 38.22
CA GLY A 45 -10.11 4.02 37.57
C GLY A 45 -10.23 5.48 37.96
N ASP A 46 -9.16 6.00 38.52
CA ASP A 46 -8.96 7.42 38.79
C ASP A 46 -9.03 8.18 37.45
N SER A 47 -10.13 8.89 37.22
CA SER A 47 -10.27 9.78 36.09
C SER A 47 -9.51 11.08 36.44
N GLY A 48 -8.23 11.10 36.07
CA GLY A 48 -7.52 12.36 35.94
C GLY A 48 -8.29 13.24 34.97
N ASP A 49 -8.85 14.32 35.41
CA ASP A 49 -9.52 15.35 34.62
C ASP A 49 -8.54 15.86 33.56
N SER A 50 -8.68 15.34 32.33
CA SER A 50 -8.15 16.02 31.16
C SER A 50 -8.90 17.34 30.99
N PRO A 51 -8.25 18.45 30.64
CA PRO A 51 -8.92 19.73 30.46
C PRO A 51 -10.07 19.58 29.47
N ALA A 52 -11.19 20.23 29.71
CA ALA A 52 -12.37 20.18 28.87
C ALA A 52 -11.98 20.56 27.43
N GLN A 53 -12.01 19.58 26.54
CA GLN A 53 -11.53 19.74 25.20
C GLN A 53 -12.61 20.41 24.37
N ASN A 54 -12.30 21.59 23.84
CA ASN A 54 -13.15 22.26 22.88
C ASN A 54 -13.09 21.51 21.53
N VAL A 55 -13.98 20.55 21.37
CA VAL A 55 -14.25 19.99 20.04
C VAL A 55 -15.13 20.99 19.30
N PRO A 56 -14.75 21.45 18.10
CA PRO A 56 -15.57 22.38 17.33
C PRO A 56 -16.98 21.84 17.10
N ALA A 57 -18.00 22.68 17.22
CA ALA A 57 -19.39 22.28 17.04
C ALA A 57 -19.66 21.66 15.64
N SER A 58 -18.95 22.13 14.62
CA SER A 58 -19.00 21.54 13.26
C SER A 58 -18.44 20.12 13.21
N ALA A 59 -17.35 19.85 13.95
CA ALA A 59 -16.81 18.49 14.08
C ALA A 59 -17.80 17.59 14.85
N GLU A 60 -18.35 18.06 15.97
CA GLU A 60 -19.35 17.29 16.73
C GLU A 60 -20.60 16.97 15.90
N ALA A 61 -21.06 17.88 15.06
CA ALA A 61 -22.19 17.64 14.18
C ALA A 61 -21.93 16.44 13.22
N VAL A 62 -20.72 16.31 12.69
CA VAL A 62 -20.31 15.15 11.87
C VAL A 62 -20.19 13.90 12.74
N MET A 63 -19.52 14.01 13.89
CA MET A 63 -19.28 12.89 14.80
C MET A 63 -20.55 12.26 15.34
N ASN A 64 -21.63 13.04 15.47
CA ASN A 64 -22.95 12.59 15.94
C ASN A 64 -23.93 12.31 14.80
N SER A 65 -23.49 12.32 13.54
CA SER A 65 -24.36 11.99 12.40
C SER A 65 -24.68 10.49 12.33
N GLN A 66 -25.74 10.13 11.61
CA GLN A 66 -26.31 8.78 11.57
C GLN A 66 -25.31 7.65 11.29
N PRO A 67 -24.30 7.76 10.40
CA PRO A 67 -23.32 6.68 10.21
C PRO A 67 -22.48 6.37 11.44
N TYR A 68 -22.43 7.28 12.42
CA TYR A 68 -21.54 7.21 13.57
C TYR A 68 -22.25 7.07 14.92
N GLU A 69 -23.58 6.86 14.97
CA GLU A 69 -24.33 6.70 16.22
C GLU A 69 -23.78 5.61 17.15
N SER A 70 -23.15 4.59 16.59
CA SER A 70 -22.51 3.48 17.32
C SER A 70 -20.98 3.50 17.22
N ALA A 71 -20.40 4.53 16.63
CA ALA A 71 -18.96 4.65 16.41
C ALA A 71 -18.25 5.33 17.59
N GLN A 72 -16.94 5.17 17.60
CA GLN A 72 -16.07 5.91 18.51
C GLN A 72 -15.15 6.82 17.70
N TRP A 73 -14.99 8.05 18.16
CA TRP A 73 -14.01 8.97 17.65
C TRP A 73 -12.81 9.01 18.59
N LEU A 74 -11.62 8.86 17.98
CA LEU A 74 -10.35 8.90 18.68
C LEU A 74 -9.47 9.92 17.99
N PHE A 75 -8.84 10.80 18.74
CA PHE A 75 -7.95 11.80 18.16
C PHE A 75 -6.94 12.34 19.16
N HIS A 76 -5.85 12.84 18.61
CA HIS A 76 -4.80 13.50 19.36
C HIS A 76 -4.16 14.57 18.48
N ILE A 77 -4.03 15.80 19.00
CA ILE A 77 -3.47 16.95 18.27
C ILE A 77 -2.50 17.66 19.20
N GLU A 78 -1.26 17.84 18.76
CA GLU A 78 -0.19 18.54 19.47
C GLU A 78 0.48 19.57 18.56
N PRO A 79 0.92 20.73 19.09
CA PRO A 79 1.85 21.60 18.40
C PRO A 79 3.14 20.85 18.05
N LEU A 80 3.82 21.23 16.96
CA LEU A 80 5.07 20.53 16.56
C LEU A 80 6.20 20.72 17.57
N ASP A 81 6.21 21.82 18.30
CA ASP A 81 7.24 22.23 19.22
C ASP A 81 6.87 22.06 20.71
N ASP A 82 5.67 21.57 21.01
CA ASP A 82 5.17 21.30 22.37
C ASP A 82 4.53 19.90 22.40
N ASP A 83 4.85 19.12 23.43
CA ASP A 83 4.30 17.76 23.62
C ASP A 83 3.00 17.77 24.46
N THR A 84 2.39 18.94 24.66
CA THR A 84 1.11 19.09 25.33
C THR A 84 -0.03 19.06 24.32
N ALA A 85 -0.92 18.10 24.42
CA ALA A 85 -2.08 18.01 23.53
C ALA A 85 -3.02 19.22 23.71
N VAL A 86 -3.36 19.86 22.60
CA VAL A 86 -4.38 20.93 22.58
C VAL A 86 -5.79 20.34 22.51
N VAL A 87 -5.94 19.20 21.81
CA VAL A 87 -7.20 18.45 21.73
C VAL A 87 -6.88 16.95 21.76
N SER A 88 -7.63 16.18 22.56
CA SER A 88 -7.39 14.74 22.70
C SER A 88 -8.65 14.00 23.16
N ARG A 89 -8.97 12.88 22.52
CA ARG A 89 -10.07 11.98 22.91
C ARG A 89 -9.66 10.54 22.65
N ASN A 90 -9.76 9.66 23.64
CA ASN A 90 -9.41 8.25 23.53
C ASN A 90 -8.01 8.00 22.91
N ALA A 91 -7.04 8.88 23.18
CA ALA A 91 -5.75 8.94 22.50
C ALA A 91 -4.86 7.71 22.74
N SER A 92 -5.09 6.96 23.82
CA SER A 92 -4.38 5.72 24.17
C SER A 92 -5.12 4.44 23.74
N ALA A 93 -6.30 4.55 23.12
CA ALA A 93 -7.03 3.38 22.67
C ALA A 93 -6.46 2.86 21.34
N ILE A 94 -6.10 1.57 21.32
CA ILE A 94 -5.58 0.93 20.11
C ILE A 94 -6.73 0.65 19.13
N THR A 95 -6.50 0.97 17.85
CA THR A 95 -7.50 0.78 16.79
C THR A 95 -6.81 0.51 15.44
N PRO A 96 -7.47 -0.19 14.50
CA PRO A 96 -6.91 -0.36 13.16
C PRO A 96 -6.57 0.97 12.51
N MET A 97 -5.40 1.04 11.88
CA MET A 97 -4.92 2.28 11.26
C MET A 97 -4.96 2.26 9.74
N GLY A 98 -5.31 1.12 9.13
CA GLY A 98 -5.31 0.97 7.68
C GLY A 98 -4.01 1.50 7.08
N SER A 99 -4.11 2.16 5.94
CA SER A 99 -2.95 2.68 5.21
C SER A 99 -2.12 3.74 5.94
N ASN A 100 -2.46 4.16 7.16
CA ASN A 100 -1.55 4.97 7.99
C ASN A 100 -0.33 4.16 8.46
N THR A 101 -0.37 2.82 8.38
CA THR A 101 0.79 1.94 8.51
C THR A 101 1.97 2.39 7.64
N LYS A 102 1.68 2.96 6.47
CA LYS A 102 2.68 3.48 5.53
C LYS A 102 3.50 4.65 6.06
N LEU A 103 3.03 5.35 7.10
CA LEU A 103 3.85 6.35 7.80
C LEU A 103 4.99 5.67 8.54
N TYR A 104 4.75 4.51 9.16
CA TYR A 104 5.78 3.73 9.84
C TYR A 104 6.72 3.05 8.84
N SER A 105 6.20 2.27 7.89
CA SER A 105 7.01 1.46 6.98
C SER A 105 7.85 2.30 6.02
N VAL A 106 7.23 3.23 5.30
CA VAL A 106 7.92 4.09 4.32
C VAL A 106 8.80 5.13 5.01
N GLY A 107 8.35 5.66 6.17
CA GLY A 107 9.15 6.58 6.98
C GLY A 107 10.45 5.94 7.49
N THR A 108 10.38 4.70 7.98
CA THR A 108 11.57 3.93 8.40
C THR A 108 12.48 3.63 7.21
N TRP A 109 11.91 3.20 6.08
CA TRP A 109 12.67 2.93 4.86
C TRP A 109 13.45 4.16 4.36
N LEU A 110 12.77 5.32 4.29
CA LEU A 110 13.36 6.57 3.83
C LEU A 110 14.47 7.06 4.76
N GLU A 111 14.27 6.95 6.08
CA GLU A 111 15.30 7.29 7.07
C GLU A 111 16.50 6.33 7.01
N ALA A 112 16.24 5.05 6.83
CA ALA A 112 17.28 4.02 6.83
C ALA A 112 18.19 4.11 5.60
N GLN A 113 17.62 4.38 4.41
CA GLN A 113 18.40 4.42 3.16
C GLN A 113 18.87 5.81 2.74
N GLY A 114 18.24 6.85 3.28
CA GLY A 114 18.49 8.25 2.93
C GLY A 114 17.59 8.74 1.78
N PRO A 115 17.09 9.98 1.89
CA PRO A 115 16.07 10.54 1.00
C PRO A 115 16.56 10.75 -0.45
N GLU A 116 17.83 11.10 -0.62
CA GLU A 116 18.47 11.40 -1.92
C GLU A 116 19.03 10.14 -2.60
N THR A 117 18.94 8.99 -1.95
CA THR A 117 19.40 7.71 -2.50
C THR A 117 18.58 7.35 -3.74
N THR A 118 19.24 6.73 -4.70
CA THR A 118 18.63 6.15 -5.91
C THR A 118 18.94 4.66 -5.98
N ILE A 119 18.09 3.92 -6.66
CA ILE A 119 18.26 2.48 -6.88
C ILE A 119 18.74 2.27 -8.30
N THR A 120 19.90 1.60 -8.47
CA THR A 120 20.43 1.25 -9.79
C THR A 120 20.16 -0.21 -10.10
N THR A 121 19.51 -0.47 -11.21
CA THR A 121 19.16 -1.81 -11.72
C THR A 121 20.02 -2.14 -12.93
N PRO A 122 21.08 -2.97 -12.79
CA PRO A 122 22.02 -3.28 -13.86
C PRO A 122 21.57 -4.48 -14.71
N VAL A 123 22.13 -4.54 -15.93
CA VAL A 123 22.09 -5.72 -16.80
C VAL A 123 23.53 -6.18 -17.03
N HIS A 124 23.80 -7.42 -16.64
CA HIS A 124 25.09 -8.08 -16.86
C HIS A 124 25.02 -9.03 -18.05
N GLN A 125 26.10 -9.12 -18.82
CA GLN A 125 26.30 -10.19 -19.77
C GLN A 125 27.19 -11.26 -19.15
N VAL A 126 26.62 -12.45 -18.95
CA VAL A 126 27.31 -13.62 -18.41
C VAL A 126 27.35 -14.69 -19.50
N GLN A 127 28.50 -14.89 -20.13
CA GLN A 127 28.62 -15.73 -21.31
C GLN A 127 27.64 -15.29 -22.42
N ASP A 128 26.68 -16.13 -22.77
CA ASP A 128 25.66 -15.90 -23.79
C ASP A 128 24.28 -15.61 -23.18
N THR A 129 24.23 -15.16 -21.95
CA THR A 129 22.99 -14.81 -21.21
C THR A 129 23.06 -13.37 -20.71
N LEU A 130 21.96 -12.64 -20.87
CA LEU A 130 21.75 -11.35 -20.19
C LEU A 130 21.06 -11.59 -18.86
N VAL A 131 21.57 -10.94 -17.81
CA VAL A 131 20.97 -11.01 -16.48
C VAL A 131 20.61 -9.61 -16.02
N LEU A 132 19.31 -9.34 -15.87
CA LEU A 132 18.80 -8.14 -15.23
C LEU A 132 18.72 -8.39 -13.72
N VAL A 133 19.49 -7.61 -12.94
CA VAL A 133 19.56 -7.80 -11.49
C VAL A 133 18.55 -6.88 -10.80
N ALA A 134 17.51 -7.46 -10.27
CA ALA A 134 16.43 -6.73 -9.58
C ALA A 134 16.90 -6.14 -8.26
N GLN A 135 16.64 -4.86 -8.03
CA GLN A 135 17.10 -4.09 -6.87
C GLN A 135 15.97 -3.44 -6.06
N GLY A 136 14.70 -3.75 -6.36
CA GLY A 136 13.56 -3.16 -5.66
C GLY A 136 13.18 -1.77 -6.16
N ASP A 137 13.54 -1.40 -7.40
CA ASP A 137 13.03 -0.17 -8.00
C ASP A 137 11.53 -0.31 -8.31
N LEU A 138 10.70 0.42 -7.56
CA LEU A 138 9.24 0.39 -7.69
C LEU A 138 8.76 0.86 -9.07
N VAL A 139 9.49 1.73 -9.74
CA VAL A 139 8.99 2.44 -10.92
C VAL A 139 9.66 1.98 -12.22
N MET A 140 10.87 1.43 -12.16
CA MET A 140 11.63 0.92 -13.32
C MET A 140 11.55 1.84 -14.57
N GLY A 141 11.72 3.16 -14.38
CA GLY A 141 11.63 4.17 -15.43
C GLY A 141 10.21 4.49 -15.93
N GLY A 142 9.18 3.80 -15.44
CA GLY A 142 7.78 4.11 -15.67
C GLY A 142 7.31 5.31 -14.84
N ARG A 143 6.04 5.68 -14.98
CA ARG A 143 5.36 6.76 -14.21
C ARG A 143 5.99 8.16 -14.34
N GLN A 144 6.87 8.39 -15.29
CA GLN A 144 7.44 9.72 -15.50
C GLN A 144 6.41 10.65 -16.12
N ALA A 145 6.21 11.81 -15.50
CA ALA A 145 5.43 12.90 -16.05
C ALA A 145 6.36 13.93 -16.72
N SER A 146 5.79 14.75 -17.60
CA SER A 146 6.51 15.85 -18.27
C SER A 146 7.12 16.88 -17.31
N SER A 147 6.67 16.92 -16.05
CA SER A 147 7.18 17.77 -14.98
C SER A 147 8.48 17.27 -14.33
N GLY A 148 9.00 16.10 -14.70
CA GLY A 148 10.11 15.43 -14.01
C GLY A 148 9.74 14.81 -12.66
N LYS A 149 8.46 14.87 -12.27
CA LYS A 149 7.92 14.17 -11.09
C LYS A 149 7.27 12.85 -11.51
N LEU A 150 7.13 11.94 -10.55
CA LEU A 150 6.38 10.70 -10.79
C LEU A 150 4.89 11.01 -10.96
N GLY A 151 4.30 10.47 -12.03
CA GLY A 151 2.88 10.63 -12.31
C GLY A 151 2.03 9.59 -11.59
N TYR A 152 0.81 10.00 -11.22
CA TYR A 152 -0.19 9.10 -10.65
C TYR A 152 -1.62 9.50 -11.03
N SER A 153 -2.57 8.60 -10.83
CA SER A 153 -4.02 8.85 -10.98
C SER A 153 -4.71 8.65 -9.63
N ILE A 154 -5.85 9.30 -9.45
CA ILE A 154 -6.75 9.11 -8.30
C ILE A 154 -8.16 8.83 -8.84
N PRO A 155 -8.82 7.73 -8.49
CA PRO A 155 -8.27 6.55 -7.79
C PRO A 155 -7.10 5.90 -8.54
N PRO A 156 -6.14 5.27 -7.82
CA PRO A 156 -4.94 4.72 -8.46
C PRO A 156 -5.21 3.39 -9.18
N GLN A 157 -4.34 3.07 -10.14
CA GLN A 157 -4.43 1.86 -10.95
C GLN A 157 -4.53 0.56 -10.13
N PRO A 158 -3.72 0.34 -9.07
CA PRO A 158 -3.81 -0.92 -8.31
C PRO A 158 -5.18 -1.17 -7.67
N ASP A 159 -5.90 -0.12 -7.33
CA ASP A 159 -7.21 -0.21 -6.67
C ASP A 159 -8.40 -0.33 -7.65
N ALA A 160 -8.12 -0.49 -8.96
CA ALA A 160 -9.14 -0.43 -10.01
C ALA A 160 -10.26 -1.48 -9.87
N ASN A 161 -9.98 -2.62 -9.26
CA ASN A 161 -10.99 -3.67 -9.05
C ASN A 161 -11.95 -3.35 -7.90
N GLY A 162 -11.57 -2.46 -6.99
CA GLY A 162 -12.35 -2.08 -5.81
C GLY A 162 -12.93 -0.66 -5.85
N LEU A 163 -12.28 0.25 -6.58
CA LEU A 163 -12.66 1.65 -6.63
C LEU A 163 -13.10 2.07 -8.04
N PRO A 164 -14.33 2.57 -8.21
CA PRO A 164 -14.80 3.06 -9.50
C PRO A 164 -14.02 4.31 -9.95
N GLY A 165 -13.84 4.46 -11.26
CA GLY A 165 -13.19 5.62 -11.86
C GLY A 165 -11.66 5.59 -11.87
N ALA A 166 -11.03 4.51 -11.43
CA ALA A 166 -9.57 4.32 -11.54
C ALA A 166 -9.11 4.39 -13.00
N LYS A 167 -7.93 4.96 -13.19
CA LYS A 167 -7.30 5.15 -14.51
C LYS A 167 -5.93 4.49 -14.53
N PRO A 168 -5.44 4.07 -15.73
CA PRO A 168 -4.06 3.60 -15.86
C PRO A 168 -3.07 4.63 -15.31
N ALA A 169 -1.98 4.14 -14.72
CA ALA A 169 -0.90 4.99 -14.30
C ALA A 169 -0.35 5.79 -15.51
N PRO A 170 -0.05 7.08 -15.36
CA PRO A 170 0.50 7.87 -16.46
C PRO A 170 1.94 7.45 -16.79
N GLY A 171 2.34 7.68 -18.03
CA GLY A 171 3.64 7.31 -18.55
C GLY A 171 3.65 5.95 -19.27
N ASP A 172 4.82 5.56 -19.76
CA ASP A 172 5.04 4.28 -20.41
C ASP A 172 5.63 3.29 -19.39
N PRO A 173 4.92 2.23 -19.00
CA PRO A 173 5.41 1.28 -18.00
C PRO A 173 6.63 0.46 -18.48
N LEU A 174 6.93 0.45 -19.79
CA LEU A 174 8.07 -0.24 -20.37
C LEU A 174 9.29 0.65 -20.61
N ALA A 175 9.20 1.95 -20.33
CA ALA A 175 10.24 2.94 -20.64
C ALA A 175 11.63 2.52 -20.14
N GLY A 176 11.72 1.98 -18.92
CA GLY A 176 12.99 1.51 -18.35
C GLY A 176 13.54 0.26 -19.03
N LEU A 177 12.68 -0.71 -19.33
CA LEU A 177 13.09 -1.91 -20.08
C LEU A 177 13.54 -1.57 -21.51
N ASP A 178 12.85 -0.64 -22.17
CA ASP A 178 13.22 -0.17 -23.51
C ASP A 178 14.54 0.62 -23.47
N ASP A 179 14.81 1.37 -22.39
CA ASP A 179 16.09 2.03 -22.23
C ASP A 179 17.23 1.05 -22.02
N LEU A 180 17.07 0.05 -21.13
CA LEU A 180 18.02 -1.02 -20.93
C LEU A 180 18.30 -1.79 -22.22
N ALA A 181 17.24 -2.16 -22.97
CA ALA A 181 17.39 -2.87 -24.25
C ALA A 181 18.17 -2.03 -25.28
N ARG A 182 17.95 -0.71 -25.31
CA ARG A 182 18.66 0.22 -26.18
C ARG A 182 20.15 0.33 -25.81
N GLN A 183 20.47 0.33 -24.51
CA GLN A 183 21.86 0.30 -24.03
C GLN A 183 22.55 -1.02 -24.40
N VAL A 184 21.88 -2.16 -24.21
CA VAL A 184 22.36 -3.48 -24.63
C VAL A 184 22.66 -3.51 -26.13
N ALA A 185 21.76 -3.01 -26.97
CA ALA A 185 21.99 -2.95 -28.42
C ALA A 185 23.21 -2.07 -28.79
N ARG A 186 23.41 -0.95 -28.07
CA ARG A 186 24.55 -0.04 -28.24
C ARG A 186 25.87 -0.64 -27.77
N SER A 187 25.86 -1.55 -26.78
CA SER A 187 27.09 -2.27 -26.37
C SER A 187 27.61 -3.23 -27.42
N GLY A 188 26.87 -3.43 -28.50
CA GLY A 188 27.26 -4.28 -29.62
C GLY A 188 26.66 -5.69 -29.60
N VAL A 189 25.90 -6.04 -28.57
CA VAL A 189 25.18 -7.33 -28.48
C VAL A 189 24.14 -7.42 -29.59
N LYS A 190 24.21 -8.47 -30.41
CA LYS A 190 23.27 -8.74 -31.50
C LYS A 190 22.37 -9.96 -31.26
N SER A 191 22.90 -10.93 -30.51
CA SER A 191 22.12 -12.10 -30.10
C SER A 191 22.64 -12.66 -28.80
N VAL A 192 21.73 -13.28 -28.03
CA VAL A 192 22.03 -14.03 -26.81
C VAL A 192 21.19 -15.29 -26.75
N ALA A 193 21.68 -16.31 -26.06
CA ALA A 193 20.95 -17.56 -25.88
C ALA A 193 19.73 -17.35 -24.96
N ASP A 194 19.87 -16.61 -23.87
CA ASP A 194 18.81 -16.42 -22.89
C ASP A 194 18.86 -15.04 -22.21
N VAL A 195 17.77 -14.74 -21.51
CA VAL A 195 17.62 -13.62 -20.57
C VAL A 195 17.12 -14.19 -19.25
N GLN A 196 17.71 -13.77 -18.16
CA GLN A 196 17.30 -14.13 -16.80
C GLN A 196 17.10 -12.88 -15.96
N ILE A 197 16.17 -12.96 -15.01
CA ILE A 197 15.98 -11.94 -13.96
C ILE A 197 16.59 -12.49 -12.68
N ASP A 198 17.55 -11.79 -12.10
CA ASP A 198 18.04 -12.11 -10.77
C ASP A 198 17.17 -11.44 -9.73
N ASP A 199 16.25 -12.19 -9.18
CA ASP A 199 15.28 -11.78 -8.15
C ASP A 199 15.70 -12.19 -6.73
N ARG A 200 16.99 -12.52 -6.51
CA ARG A 200 17.51 -13.04 -5.23
C ARG A 200 17.82 -11.97 -4.18
N LEU A 201 17.46 -10.71 -4.41
CA LEU A 201 17.68 -9.61 -3.44
C LEU A 201 17.01 -9.94 -2.11
N PHE A 202 15.77 -10.37 -2.14
CA PHE A 202 15.03 -10.95 -1.02
C PHE A 202 14.14 -12.11 -1.51
N ARG A 203 13.55 -12.87 -0.59
CA ARG A 203 12.55 -13.90 -0.94
C ARG A 203 11.22 -13.23 -1.21
N GLU A 204 10.54 -13.68 -2.25
CA GLU A 204 9.16 -13.25 -2.49
C GLU A 204 8.31 -13.37 -1.24
N TRP A 205 7.49 -12.35 -1.02
CA TRP A 205 6.60 -12.26 0.13
C TRP A 205 5.16 -12.11 -0.36
N GLU A 206 4.30 -13.04 0.05
CA GLU A 206 2.86 -12.93 -0.22
C GLU A 206 2.24 -12.00 0.82
N ALA A 207 1.80 -10.82 0.37
CA ALA A 207 1.05 -9.86 1.16
C ALA A 207 -0.31 -9.66 0.51
N HIS A 208 -1.38 -10.07 1.20
CA HIS A 208 -2.72 -10.16 0.62
C HIS A 208 -2.74 -11.00 -0.67
N ASP A 209 -3.23 -10.43 -1.77
CA ASP A 209 -3.33 -11.09 -3.08
C ASP A 209 -2.14 -10.72 -3.99
N GLU A 210 -1.07 -10.12 -3.44
CA GLU A 210 0.09 -9.63 -4.17
C GLU A 210 1.36 -10.41 -3.83
N VAL A 211 2.16 -10.70 -4.84
CA VAL A 211 3.52 -11.23 -4.68
C VAL A 211 4.51 -10.09 -4.71
N ILE A 212 5.07 -9.73 -3.55
CA ILE A 212 6.10 -8.71 -3.42
C ILE A 212 7.43 -9.28 -3.90
N SER A 213 7.97 -8.70 -4.95
CA SER A 213 9.18 -9.15 -5.65
C SER A 213 10.16 -8.00 -5.81
N PRO A 214 11.48 -8.24 -5.86
CA PRO A 214 12.45 -7.18 -6.12
C PRO A 214 12.41 -6.63 -7.55
N ILE A 215 11.72 -7.29 -8.48
CA ILE A 215 11.46 -6.77 -9.82
C ILE A 215 10.03 -6.27 -9.94
N VAL A 216 9.85 -5.02 -10.38
CA VAL A 216 8.54 -4.39 -10.49
C VAL A 216 8.38 -3.74 -11.86
N ILE A 217 7.47 -4.24 -12.67
CA ILE A 217 7.10 -3.65 -13.96
C ILE A 217 5.59 -3.37 -13.97
N ASN A 218 5.20 -2.11 -14.11
CA ASN A 218 3.79 -1.69 -14.08
C ASN A 218 3.07 -2.13 -12.80
N ASP A 219 3.70 -1.94 -11.62
CA ASP A 219 3.21 -2.43 -10.31
C ASP A 219 2.99 -3.97 -10.29
N ASN A 220 3.64 -4.71 -11.17
CA ASN A 220 3.40 -6.13 -11.44
C ASN A 220 1.92 -6.44 -11.79
N LEU A 221 1.30 -5.53 -12.53
CA LEU A 221 -0.08 -5.62 -12.96
C LEU A 221 -0.20 -5.70 -14.48
N LEU A 222 -1.20 -6.44 -14.94
CA LEU A 222 -1.74 -6.30 -16.29
C LEU A 222 -3.01 -5.45 -16.18
N ALA A 223 -2.95 -4.20 -16.63
CA ALA A 223 -4.07 -3.28 -16.65
C ALA A 223 -4.91 -3.51 -17.91
N ILE A 224 -6.20 -3.78 -17.76
CA ILE A 224 -7.11 -4.09 -18.86
C ILE A 224 -8.27 -3.11 -18.84
N GLN A 225 -8.31 -2.24 -19.82
CA GLN A 225 -9.35 -1.24 -19.96
C GLN A 225 -10.42 -1.73 -20.94
N SER A 226 -11.65 -1.91 -20.46
CA SER A 226 -12.82 -2.23 -21.28
C SER A 226 -13.44 -0.94 -21.78
N ILE A 227 -13.53 -0.80 -23.12
CA ILE A 227 -14.00 0.41 -23.79
C ILE A 227 -15.32 0.05 -24.51
N PRO A 228 -16.43 0.74 -24.21
CA PRO A 228 -17.72 0.44 -24.83
C PRO A 228 -17.70 0.68 -26.35
N THR A 229 -18.53 -0.06 -27.06
CA THR A 229 -18.77 0.03 -28.49
C THR A 229 -20.27 0.23 -28.74
N ALA A 230 -20.82 -0.23 -29.87
CA ALA A 230 -22.25 -0.21 -30.08
C ALA A 230 -22.96 -1.29 -29.24
N PRO A 231 -24.18 -1.03 -28.69
CA PRO A 231 -24.96 -2.02 -27.95
C PRO A 231 -25.13 -3.34 -28.73
N GLY A 232 -24.94 -4.45 -28.02
CA GLY A 232 -24.95 -5.80 -28.58
C GLY A 232 -23.64 -6.24 -29.23
N GLN A 233 -22.64 -5.36 -29.34
CA GLN A 233 -21.32 -5.69 -29.86
C GLN A 233 -20.33 -5.96 -28.72
N GLN A 234 -19.23 -6.66 -29.06
CA GLN A 234 -18.13 -6.91 -28.13
C GLN A 234 -17.43 -5.57 -27.80
N ALA A 235 -17.20 -5.30 -26.52
CA ALA A 235 -16.39 -4.17 -26.09
C ALA A 235 -14.95 -4.29 -26.60
N ARG A 236 -14.26 -3.18 -26.78
CA ARG A 236 -12.82 -3.18 -27.12
C ARG A 236 -12.00 -3.26 -25.85
N LEU A 237 -10.92 -4.06 -25.84
CA LEU A 237 -9.95 -4.06 -24.74
C LEU A 237 -8.68 -3.30 -25.15
N LYS A 238 -8.15 -2.51 -24.20
CA LYS A 238 -6.79 -1.98 -24.22
C LYS A 238 -6.03 -2.58 -23.05
N ILE A 239 -4.88 -3.22 -23.34
CA ILE A 239 -4.07 -3.95 -22.36
C ILE A 239 -2.75 -3.21 -22.18
N VAL A 240 -2.34 -3.02 -20.93
CA VAL A 240 -1.10 -2.30 -20.56
C VAL A 240 -0.36 -3.09 -19.47
N PRO A 241 0.91 -3.45 -19.68
CA PRO A 241 1.63 -3.37 -20.94
C PRO A 241 1.08 -4.36 -21.98
N GLU A 242 1.22 -4.04 -23.26
CA GLU A 242 0.97 -5.01 -24.33
C GLU A 242 2.12 -6.03 -24.36
N THR A 243 1.79 -7.32 -24.22
CA THR A 243 2.79 -8.38 -24.08
C THR A 243 2.23 -9.75 -24.47
N ALA A 244 3.12 -10.65 -24.91
CA ALA A 244 2.83 -12.05 -25.12
C ALA A 244 2.84 -12.90 -23.82
N ALA A 245 3.17 -12.31 -22.66
CA ALA A 245 3.19 -13.04 -21.39
C ALA A 245 1.85 -13.70 -21.06
N PHE A 246 0.75 -13.06 -21.45
CA PHE A 246 -0.62 -13.55 -21.24
C PHE A 246 -1.42 -13.60 -22.53
N VAL A 247 -2.39 -14.52 -22.60
CA VAL A 247 -3.40 -14.60 -23.66
C VAL A 247 -4.72 -14.09 -23.08
N VAL A 248 -5.17 -12.92 -23.52
CA VAL A 248 -6.41 -12.31 -23.03
C VAL A 248 -7.58 -12.67 -23.96
N VAL A 249 -8.59 -13.33 -23.40
CA VAL A 249 -9.83 -13.68 -24.10
C VAL A 249 -10.92 -12.68 -23.70
N ASN A 250 -11.33 -11.88 -24.67
CA ASN A 250 -12.40 -10.90 -24.49
C ASN A 250 -13.79 -11.55 -24.61
N ARG A 251 -14.62 -11.40 -23.56
CA ARG A 251 -16.03 -11.80 -23.52
C ARG A 251 -16.91 -10.69 -22.92
N VAL A 252 -16.46 -9.44 -23.02
CA VAL A 252 -17.22 -8.27 -22.56
C VAL A 252 -18.15 -7.82 -23.68
N VAL A 253 -19.42 -7.62 -23.37
CA VAL A 253 -20.45 -7.13 -24.29
C VAL A 253 -20.84 -5.71 -23.92
N THR A 254 -20.96 -4.83 -24.91
CA THR A 254 -21.55 -3.51 -24.71
C THR A 254 -23.06 -3.63 -24.64
N VAL A 255 -23.67 -3.12 -23.56
CA VAL A 255 -25.13 -3.09 -23.36
C VAL A 255 -25.67 -1.68 -23.61
N ALA A 256 -26.99 -1.51 -23.53
CA ALA A 256 -27.62 -0.21 -23.76
C ALA A 256 -27.17 0.84 -22.73
N ALA A 257 -27.28 2.12 -23.10
CA ALA A 257 -27.02 3.22 -22.20
C ALA A 257 -27.91 3.14 -20.95
N GLY A 258 -27.33 3.43 -19.77
CA GLY A 258 -27.99 3.38 -18.48
C GLY A 258 -28.15 1.98 -17.87
N GLU A 259 -27.69 0.92 -18.55
CA GLU A 259 -27.63 -0.42 -17.96
C GLU A 259 -26.42 -0.58 -17.03
N ALA A 260 -26.47 -1.57 -16.13
CA ALA A 260 -25.40 -1.82 -15.18
C ALA A 260 -24.11 -2.25 -15.88
N THR A 261 -22.99 -1.65 -15.50
CA THR A 261 -21.64 -2.05 -15.90
C THR A 261 -21.04 -2.99 -14.85
N SER A 262 -20.58 -4.16 -15.29
CA SER A 262 -19.86 -5.13 -14.46
C SER A 262 -18.92 -5.95 -15.31
N VAL A 263 -17.62 -5.81 -15.08
CA VAL A 263 -16.56 -6.55 -15.80
C VAL A 263 -15.64 -7.19 -14.77
N GLU A 264 -15.28 -8.43 -14.99
CA GLU A 264 -14.36 -9.18 -14.16
C GLU A 264 -13.27 -9.88 -14.99
N ILE A 265 -12.10 -10.07 -14.38
CA ILE A 265 -11.00 -10.85 -14.93
C ILE A 265 -10.91 -12.16 -14.14
N SER A 266 -10.76 -13.27 -14.85
CA SER A 266 -10.54 -14.58 -14.25
C SER A 266 -9.43 -15.34 -14.96
N ALA A 267 -8.66 -16.11 -14.19
CA ALA A 267 -7.65 -17.05 -14.66
C ALA A 267 -7.78 -18.37 -13.89
N ALA A 268 -7.48 -19.48 -14.53
CA ALA A 268 -7.24 -20.72 -13.78
C ALA A 268 -5.86 -20.62 -13.10
N PRO A 269 -5.64 -21.31 -11.96
CA PRO A 269 -4.32 -21.37 -11.34
C PRO A 269 -3.24 -21.73 -12.36
N ASP A 270 -2.09 -21.08 -12.28
CA ASP A 270 -0.92 -21.25 -13.15
C ASP A 270 -1.19 -21.06 -14.66
N SER A 271 -2.34 -20.47 -15.00
CA SER A 271 -2.73 -20.22 -16.39
C SER A 271 -2.26 -18.85 -16.87
N ARG A 272 -1.62 -18.81 -18.03
CA ARG A 272 -1.35 -17.56 -18.75
C ARG A 272 -2.54 -17.08 -19.61
N LYS A 273 -3.70 -17.76 -19.51
CA LYS A 273 -4.92 -17.37 -20.21
C LYS A 273 -5.86 -16.65 -19.26
N LEU A 274 -6.08 -15.38 -19.52
CA LEU A 274 -7.03 -14.53 -18.82
C LEU A 274 -8.34 -14.46 -19.61
N VAL A 275 -9.46 -14.52 -18.90
CA VAL A 275 -10.78 -14.29 -19.50
C VAL A 275 -11.36 -13.03 -18.86
N VAL A 276 -11.59 -12.01 -19.68
CA VAL A 276 -12.28 -10.78 -19.31
C VAL A 276 -13.72 -10.93 -19.76
N ARG A 277 -14.67 -10.88 -18.83
CA ARG A 277 -16.11 -11.13 -19.11
C ARG A 277 -17.00 -10.17 -18.38
N GLY A 278 -18.22 -10.03 -18.85
CA GLY A 278 -19.25 -9.18 -18.27
C GLY A 278 -19.86 -8.23 -19.28
N GLN A 279 -20.30 -7.09 -18.82
CA GLN A 279 -20.95 -6.09 -19.67
C GLN A 279 -20.53 -4.68 -19.28
N ILE A 280 -20.55 -3.77 -20.28
CA ILE A 280 -20.29 -2.34 -20.10
C ILE A 280 -21.37 -1.54 -20.81
N ALA A 281 -21.97 -0.54 -20.12
CA ALA A 281 -22.97 0.31 -20.74
C ALA A 281 -22.36 1.21 -21.83
N ALA A 282 -23.12 1.48 -22.88
CA ALA A 282 -22.63 2.25 -24.02
C ALA A 282 -22.27 3.71 -23.70
N ASP A 283 -22.82 4.25 -22.64
CA ASP A 283 -22.58 5.59 -22.10
C ASP A 283 -21.57 5.61 -20.93
N SER A 284 -21.03 4.45 -20.54
CA SER A 284 -20.00 4.38 -19.50
C SER A 284 -18.66 4.91 -20.02
N ASP A 285 -17.92 5.56 -19.14
CA ASP A 285 -16.48 5.74 -19.34
C ASP A 285 -15.77 4.37 -19.46
N PRO A 286 -14.60 4.31 -20.11
CA PRO A 286 -13.80 3.10 -20.12
C PRO A 286 -13.50 2.58 -18.70
N LEU A 287 -13.86 1.33 -18.42
CA LEU A 287 -13.65 0.70 -17.12
C LEU A 287 -12.28 0.02 -17.07
N LEU A 288 -11.49 0.34 -16.06
CA LEU A 288 -10.21 -0.31 -15.78
C LEU A 288 -10.42 -1.46 -14.80
N ASN A 289 -9.85 -2.62 -15.15
CA ASN A 289 -9.62 -3.73 -14.22
C ASN A 289 -8.13 -4.11 -14.26
N VAL A 290 -7.61 -4.68 -13.19
CA VAL A 290 -6.22 -5.13 -13.09
C VAL A 290 -6.15 -6.61 -12.74
N PHE A 291 -5.10 -7.25 -13.26
CA PHE A 291 -4.75 -8.62 -12.92
C PHE A 291 -3.37 -8.61 -12.27
N HIS A 292 -3.28 -9.08 -11.02
CA HIS A 292 -2.02 -9.22 -10.28
C HIS A 292 -1.22 -10.38 -10.87
N VAL A 293 0.02 -10.11 -11.23
CA VAL A 293 0.90 -11.09 -11.87
C VAL A 293 1.46 -12.03 -10.79
N PRO A 294 1.18 -13.34 -10.87
CA PRO A 294 1.61 -14.28 -9.83
C PRO A 294 3.09 -14.67 -9.90
N ASP A 295 3.79 -14.39 -11.01
CA ASP A 295 5.21 -14.65 -11.22
C ASP A 295 5.88 -13.41 -11.86
N PRO A 296 6.26 -12.41 -11.03
CA PRO A 296 6.86 -11.17 -11.50
C PRO A 296 8.16 -11.36 -12.27
N ALA A 297 9.01 -12.31 -11.87
CA ALA A 297 10.28 -12.56 -12.53
C ALA A 297 10.11 -13.10 -13.95
N SER A 298 9.23 -14.09 -14.16
CA SER A 298 8.90 -14.59 -15.51
C SER A 298 8.18 -13.55 -16.37
N PHE A 299 7.37 -12.69 -15.76
CA PHE A 299 6.72 -11.56 -16.42
C PHE A 299 7.75 -10.55 -16.92
N ALA A 300 8.62 -10.06 -16.04
CA ALA A 300 9.69 -9.13 -16.37
C ALA A 300 10.65 -9.71 -17.43
N ARG A 301 10.97 -11.01 -17.33
CA ARG A 301 11.78 -11.71 -18.33
C ARG A 301 11.13 -11.64 -19.71
N THR A 302 9.84 -11.95 -19.82
CA THR A 302 9.11 -11.87 -21.09
C THR A 302 9.16 -10.47 -21.67
N LEU A 303 8.85 -9.45 -20.85
CA LEU A 303 8.84 -8.03 -21.26
C LEU A 303 10.22 -7.55 -21.69
N PHE A 304 11.29 -7.97 -21.01
CA PHE A 304 12.64 -7.57 -21.36
C PHE A 304 13.12 -8.22 -22.65
N ILE A 305 12.76 -9.50 -22.91
CA ILE A 305 12.99 -10.15 -24.21
C ILE A 305 12.27 -9.39 -25.33
N GLU A 306 11.02 -9.00 -25.12
CA GLU A 306 10.24 -8.22 -26.09
C GLU A 306 10.89 -6.83 -26.33
N ALA A 307 11.41 -6.18 -25.28
CA ALA A 307 12.14 -4.92 -25.41
C ALA A 307 13.44 -5.08 -26.22
N LEU A 308 14.21 -6.13 -25.98
CA LEU A 308 15.42 -6.46 -26.74
C LEU A 308 15.09 -6.71 -28.23
N GLN A 309 14.02 -7.45 -28.51
CA GLN A 309 13.56 -7.71 -29.88
C GLN A 309 13.16 -6.42 -30.62
N ARG A 310 12.55 -5.44 -29.92
CA ARG A 310 12.27 -4.10 -30.49
C ARG A 310 13.55 -3.32 -30.85
N GLN A 311 14.71 -3.69 -30.27
CA GLN A 311 16.03 -3.11 -30.57
C GLN A 311 16.89 -4.01 -31.47
N ASP A 312 16.27 -4.94 -32.19
CA ASP A 312 16.96 -5.90 -33.10
C ASP A 312 18.00 -6.79 -32.39
N VAL A 313 17.88 -7.01 -31.09
CA VAL A 313 18.66 -7.99 -30.34
C VAL A 313 17.90 -9.32 -30.32
N ARG A 314 18.48 -10.34 -30.94
CA ARG A 314 17.87 -11.66 -31.01
C ARG A 314 18.07 -12.42 -29.69
N VAL A 315 16.99 -12.94 -29.09
CA VAL A 315 17.02 -13.88 -27.98
C VAL A 315 16.53 -15.25 -28.48
N GLU A 316 17.33 -16.31 -28.27
CA GLU A 316 17.01 -17.65 -28.76
C GLU A 316 15.99 -18.37 -27.87
N ALA A 317 16.02 -18.10 -26.58
CA ALA A 317 15.11 -18.69 -25.61
C ALA A 317 13.65 -18.29 -25.88
N ASN A 318 12.73 -19.20 -25.55
CA ASN A 318 11.30 -18.89 -25.57
C ASN A 318 10.96 -17.80 -24.55
N PRO A 319 10.40 -16.65 -24.94
CA PRO A 319 10.03 -15.58 -24.02
C PRO A 319 9.09 -16.05 -22.90
N ARG A 320 8.25 -17.02 -23.17
CA ARG A 320 7.30 -17.58 -22.20
C ARG A 320 7.87 -18.70 -21.32
N ALA A 321 9.14 -19.04 -21.43
CA ALA A 321 9.77 -19.96 -20.50
C ALA A 321 9.84 -19.33 -19.11
N PRO A 322 9.72 -20.13 -18.02
CA PRO A 322 9.85 -19.59 -16.67
C PRO A 322 11.27 -19.06 -16.43
N ASN A 323 11.37 -18.05 -15.57
CA ASN A 323 12.64 -17.54 -15.09
C ASN A 323 13.39 -18.60 -14.26
N ARG A 324 14.73 -18.69 -14.37
CA ARG A 324 15.55 -19.75 -13.76
C ARG A 324 16.75 -19.18 -12.99
N THR A 325 16.51 -18.64 -11.80
CA THR A 325 17.56 -18.03 -10.98
C THR A 325 18.58 -19.00 -10.40
N ARG A 326 18.29 -20.30 -10.33
CA ARG A 326 19.20 -21.30 -9.74
C ARG A 326 20.51 -21.49 -10.50
N GLU A 327 20.58 -21.09 -11.76
CA GLU A 327 21.73 -21.23 -12.64
C GLU A 327 22.62 -19.97 -12.64
N LEU A 328 22.19 -18.91 -11.93
CA LEU A 328 22.92 -17.65 -11.87
C LEU A 328 24.15 -17.74 -10.94
N PRO A 329 25.28 -17.08 -11.28
CA PRO A 329 26.43 -17.01 -10.41
C PRO A 329 26.10 -16.28 -9.11
N ALA A 330 26.88 -16.51 -8.05
CA ALA A 330 26.71 -15.79 -6.80
C ALA A 330 27.04 -14.30 -6.96
N ASP A 331 28.10 -13.99 -7.73
CA ASP A 331 28.57 -12.64 -8.01
C ASP A 331 28.76 -12.47 -9.52
N TYR A 332 28.64 -11.24 -10.00
CA TYR A 332 28.82 -10.91 -11.41
C TYR A 332 30.26 -10.47 -11.67
N PRO A 333 30.92 -10.93 -12.76
CA PRO A 333 32.28 -10.56 -13.09
C PRO A 333 32.44 -9.04 -13.25
N ALA A 334 33.57 -8.51 -12.83
CA ALA A 334 33.91 -7.11 -13.07
C ALA A 334 33.91 -6.83 -14.59
N GLY A 335 33.22 -5.75 -15.01
CA GLY A 335 33.08 -5.36 -16.42
C GLY A 335 32.04 -6.15 -17.22
N SER A 336 31.25 -7.01 -16.57
CA SER A 336 30.10 -7.69 -17.21
C SER A 336 28.86 -6.83 -17.31
N GLU A 337 28.77 -5.71 -16.57
CA GLU A 337 27.68 -4.75 -16.68
C GLU A 337 27.75 -4.03 -18.04
N ILE A 338 26.67 -4.08 -18.79
CA ILE A 338 26.56 -3.49 -20.13
C ILE A 338 25.41 -2.49 -20.28
N ALA A 339 24.52 -2.46 -19.33
CA ALA A 339 23.43 -1.49 -19.24
C ALA A 339 23.02 -1.30 -17.78
N ALA A 340 22.49 -0.15 -17.46
CA ALA A 340 21.88 0.13 -16.15
C ALA A 340 20.82 1.22 -16.26
N ILE A 341 19.82 1.16 -15.37
CA ILE A 341 18.85 2.23 -15.16
C ILE A 341 18.88 2.64 -13.69
N THR A 342 18.71 3.93 -13.44
CA THR A 342 18.68 4.47 -12.07
C THR A 342 17.30 5.06 -11.79
N SER A 343 16.74 4.74 -10.63
CA SER A 343 15.45 5.26 -10.18
C SER A 343 15.53 6.77 -9.91
N PRO A 344 14.38 7.46 -9.81
CA PRO A 344 14.31 8.72 -9.08
C PRO A 344 14.79 8.57 -7.63
N GLU A 345 15.06 9.67 -6.96
CA GLU A 345 15.36 9.70 -5.53
C GLU A 345 14.24 9.07 -4.70
N LEU A 346 14.60 8.44 -3.58
CA LEU A 346 13.64 7.75 -2.71
C LEU A 346 12.55 8.68 -2.17
N THR A 347 12.82 9.98 -1.99
CA THR A 347 11.81 11.00 -1.67
C THR A 347 10.68 11.03 -2.68
N GLN A 348 10.96 10.91 -3.98
CA GLN A 348 9.91 10.89 -5.00
C GLN A 348 9.11 9.59 -4.97
N ILE A 349 9.76 8.46 -4.72
CA ILE A 349 9.10 7.16 -4.59
C ILE A 349 8.24 7.12 -3.33
N ALA A 350 8.74 7.60 -2.19
CA ALA A 350 7.97 7.72 -0.95
C ALA A 350 6.76 8.67 -1.13
N THR A 351 6.95 9.79 -1.82
CA THR A 351 5.87 10.71 -2.18
C THR A 351 4.79 10.00 -2.99
N LEU A 352 5.16 9.24 -4.03
CA LEU A 352 4.21 8.44 -4.79
C LEU A 352 3.42 7.48 -3.87
N ILE A 353 4.14 6.71 -3.02
CA ILE A 353 3.52 5.74 -2.12
C ILE A 353 2.52 6.42 -1.19
N TRP A 354 2.86 7.56 -0.60
CA TRP A 354 1.97 8.27 0.32
C TRP A 354 0.80 8.97 -0.38
N LYS A 355 1.04 9.65 -1.52
CA LYS A 355 0.00 10.37 -2.28
C LYS A 355 -1.14 9.48 -2.74
N ILE A 356 -0.82 8.30 -3.26
CA ILE A 356 -1.84 7.38 -3.79
C ILE A 356 -2.12 6.20 -2.86
N SER A 357 -1.51 6.17 -1.67
CA SER A 357 -1.65 5.05 -0.74
C SER A 357 -1.23 3.69 -1.30
N HIS A 358 -0.12 3.64 -2.06
CA HIS A 358 0.32 2.48 -2.82
C HIS A 358 0.71 1.29 -1.93
N ASN A 359 -0.09 0.23 -1.92
CA ASN A 359 0.09 -0.94 -1.03
C ASN A 359 1.36 -1.71 -1.37
N TYR A 360 1.52 -2.09 -2.65
CA TYR A 360 2.69 -2.81 -3.13
C TYR A 360 4.00 -2.09 -2.75
N GLY A 361 4.06 -0.77 -2.99
CA GLY A 361 5.26 0.03 -2.70
C GLY A 361 5.61 0.08 -1.20
N ALA A 362 4.62 0.10 -0.31
CA ALA A 362 4.85 0.08 1.13
C ALA A 362 5.34 -1.29 1.63
N ASN A 363 4.79 -2.37 1.08
CA ASN A 363 5.27 -3.73 1.37
C ASN A 363 6.68 -3.95 0.81
N LEU A 364 6.97 -3.44 -0.40
CA LEU A 364 8.32 -3.44 -0.97
C LEU A 364 9.31 -2.66 -0.09
N ALA A 365 8.94 -1.47 0.39
CA ALA A 365 9.76 -0.68 1.32
C ALA A 365 10.10 -1.48 2.58
N THR A 366 9.16 -2.25 3.12
CA THR A 366 9.39 -3.15 4.27
C THR A 366 10.44 -4.22 3.95
N CYS A 367 10.36 -4.85 2.76
CA CYS A 367 11.39 -5.79 2.30
C CYS A 367 12.76 -5.12 2.15
N LEU A 368 12.81 -3.88 1.65
CA LEU A 368 14.06 -3.14 1.48
C LEU A 368 14.68 -2.70 2.82
N VAL A 369 13.87 -2.47 3.86
CA VAL A 369 14.37 -2.30 5.24
C VAL A 369 15.05 -3.58 5.72
N ALA A 370 14.46 -4.75 5.47
CA ALA A 370 15.08 -6.04 5.80
C ALA A 370 16.41 -6.25 5.05
N VAL A 371 16.44 -5.98 3.75
CA VAL A 371 17.66 -6.10 2.92
C VAL A 371 18.80 -5.26 3.45
N GLN A 372 18.54 -4.04 3.89
CA GLN A 372 19.56 -3.16 4.44
C GLN A 372 20.21 -3.72 5.72
N SER A 373 19.48 -4.51 6.51
CA SER A 373 20.03 -5.22 7.67
C SER A 373 20.75 -6.53 7.30
N GLY A 374 20.81 -6.89 6.01
CA GLY A 374 21.38 -8.14 5.52
C GLY A 374 20.40 -9.31 5.50
N SER A 375 19.12 -9.10 5.82
CA SER A 375 18.09 -10.14 5.75
C SER A 375 17.49 -10.25 4.35
N LYS A 376 17.10 -11.47 3.96
CA LYS A 376 16.30 -11.73 2.75
C LYS A 376 14.85 -12.06 3.08
N ASP A 377 14.44 -11.85 4.31
CA ASP A 377 13.11 -12.15 4.81
C ASP A 377 12.39 -10.84 5.12
N CYS A 378 11.34 -10.54 4.37
CA CYS A 378 10.59 -9.28 4.49
C CYS A 378 9.95 -9.11 5.88
N GLU A 379 9.55 -10.20 6.56
CA GLU A 379 8.99 -10.11 7.90
C GLU A 379 9.99 -9.54 8.92
N SER A 380 11.31 -9.77 8.70
CA SER A 380 12.33 -9.12 9.54
C SER A 380 12.35 -7.60 9.38
N GLY A 381 11.85 -7.07 8.26
CA GLY A 381 11.66 -5.64 8.07
C GLY A 381 10.60 -5.06 9.02
N LEU A 382 9.53 -5.81 9.29
CA LEU A 382 8.51 -5.39 10.28
C LEU A 382 9.11 -5.29 11.69
N ALA A 383 9.97 -6.26 12.06
CA ALA A 383 10.66 -6.22 13.35
C ALA A 383 11.57 -4.99 13.48
N LEU A 384 12.32 -4.65 12.42
CA LEU A 384 13.18 -3.47 12.39
C LEU A 384 12.38 -2.14 12.42
N ILE A 385 11.22 -2.11 11.78
CA ILE A 385 10.30 -0.96 11.87
C ILE A 385 9.82 -0.83 13.32
N HIS A 386 9.50 -1.96 13.97
CA HIS A 386 9.07 -1.95 15.37
C HIS A 386 10.17 -1.49 16.32
N GLU A 387 11.43 -1.94 16.13
CA GLU A 387 12.59 -1.44 16.88
C GLU A 387 12.73 0.07 16.72
N ARG A 388 12.54 0.61 15.50
CA ARG A 388 12.58 2.05 15.28
C ARG A 388 11.47 2.79 16.01
N ILE A 389 10.27 2.21 16.09
CA ILE A 389 9.14 2.78 16.84
C ILE A 389 9.48 2.86 18.34
N GLU A 390 10.09 1.82 18.90
CA GLU A 390 10.55 1.81 20.30
C GLU A 390 11.69 2.81 20.54
N ASP A 391 12.65 2.94 19.62
CA ASP A 391 13.73 3.93 19.67
C ASP A 391 13.22 5.38 19.70
N VAL A 392 12.06 5.63 19.08
CA VAL A 392 11.39 6.94 19.12
C VAL A 392 10.73 7.22 20.47
N GLY A 393 10.62 6.22 21.33
CA GLY A 393 9.99 6.31 22.65
C GLY A 393 8.52 5.94 22.66
N ILE A 394 8.01 5.31 21.60
CA ILE A 394 6.65 4.78 21.52
C ILE A 394 6.65 3.38 22.15
N ALA A 395 5.72 3.15 23.09
CA ALA A 395 5.61 1.86 23.75
C ALA A 395 5.22 0.74 22.77
N ALA A 396 5.88 -0.41 22.84
CA ALA A 396 5.70 -1.55 21.93
C ALA A 396 4.23 -1.99 21.79
N GLU A 397 3.49 -2.01 22.90
CA GLU A 397 2.08 -2.37 22.94
C GLU A 397 1.14 -1.36 22.30
N SER A 398 1.63 -0.18 21.94
CA SER A 398 0.84 0.86 21.27
C SER A 398 0.77 0.71 19.75
N VAL A 399 1.54 -0.21 19.17
CA VAL A 399 1.62 -0.41 17.70
C VAL A 399 1.67 -1.89 17.37
N TRP A 400 0.85 -2.32 16.41
CA TRP A 400 0.85 -3.67 15.83
C TRP A 400 1.01 -3.58 14.32
N LEU A 401 2.04 -4.22 13.79
CA LEU A 401 2.32 -4.28 12.36
C LEU A 401 2.16 -5.72 11.86
N ILE A 402 1.31 -5.90 10.88
CA ILE A 402 1.07 -7.20 10.23
C ILE A 402 1.69 -7.21 8.84
N ASP A 403 1.67 -6.06 8.17
CA ASP A 403 2.28 -5.81 6.86
C ASP A 403 2.77 -4.36 6.80
N GLY A 404 3.39 -3.97 5.69
CA GLY A 404 3.88 -2.60 5.48
C GLY A 404 2.82 -1.62 4.99
N ALA A 405 1.68 -2.10 4.52
CA ALA A 405 0.65 -1.31 3.84
C ALA A 405 -0.57 -0.99 4.71
N GLY A 406 -0.87 -1.86 5.70
CA GLY A 406 -2.05 -1.75 6.56
C GLY A 406 -3.30 -2.38 5.97
N GLU A 407 -3.14 -3.35 5.07
CA GLU A 407 -4.25 -4.12 4.50
C GLU A 407 -4.78 -5.15 5.49
N SER A 408 -3.90 -5.66 6.37
CA SER A 408 -4.26 -6.50 7.50
C SER A 408 -4.59 -5.65 8.73
N PHE A 409 -4.86 -6.28 9.86
CA PHE A 409 -5.28 -5.62 11.10
C PHE A 409 -4.15 -4.88 11.82
N SER A 410 -3.28 -4.17 11.07
CA SER A 410 -2.27 -3.28 11.67
C SER A 410 -2.95 -2.16 12.44
N SER A 411 -2.50 -1.92 13.67
CA SER A 411 -3.20 -1.03 14.63
C SER A 411 -2.22 -0.14 15.38
N THR A 412 -2.70 1.02 15.81
CA THR A 412 -1.93 1.94 16.66
C THR A 412 -2.85 2.78 17.54
N THR A 413 -2.27 3.59 18.42
CA THR A 413 -3.01 4.61 19.18
C THR A 413 -2.84 5.98 18.52
N PRO A 414 -3.82 6.91 18.64
CA PRO A 414 -3.66 8.28 18.13
C PRO A 414 -2.41 8.99 18.65
N GLN A 415 -2.10 8.84 19.95
CA GLN A 415 -0.91 9.43 20.56
C GLN A 415 0.39 8.90 19.99
N ALA A 416 0.51 7.57 19.79
CA ALA A 416 1.68 6.96 19.19
C ALA A 416 1.90 7.46 17.75
N MET A 417 0.82 7.60 16.98
CA MET A 417 0.89 8.13 15.61
C MET A 417 1.33 9.59 15.58
N VAL A 418 0.85 10.45 16.49
CA VAL A 418 1.31 11.86 16.59
C VAL A 418 2.78 11.93 16.96
N THR A 419 3.23 11.14 17.93
CA THR A 419 4.66 11.04 18.29
C THR A 419 5.50 10.64 17.05
N TRP A 420 5.02 9.68 16.26
CA TRP A 420 5.70 9.26 15.03
C TRP A 420 5.74 10.36 13.96
N VAL A 421 4.63 11.06 13.71
CA VAL A 421 4.57 12.19 12.75
C VAL A 421 5.54 13.31 13.16
N LYS A 422 5.60 13.65 14.46
CA LYS A 422 6.57 14.62 14.99
C LYS A 422 8.02 14.14 14.79
N TRP A 423 8.27 12.84 14.96
CA TRP A 423 9.58 12.27 14.68
C TRP A 423 9.94 12.38 13.20
N LEU A 424 9.04 12.04 12.27
CA LEU A 424 9.24 12.22 10.83
C LEU A 424 9.57 13.67 10.47
N ARG A 425 8.84 14.61 11.05
CA ARG A 425 9.03 16.06 10.82
C ARG A 425 10.42 16.56 11.26
N LYS A 426 11.01 15.91 12.26
CA LYS A 426 12.36 16.23 12.78
C LYS A 426 13.51 15.61 11.98
N ARG A 427 13.25 14.83 10.93
CA ARG A 427 14.29 14.24 10.06
C ARG A 427 14.91 15.31 9.15
N SER A 428 16.09 15.01 8.59
CA SER A 428 16.78 15.93 7.66
C SER A 428 15.93 16.31 6.43
N TRP A 429 15.02 15.43 6.05
CA TRP A 429 14.04 15.61 4.97
C TRP A 429 12.64 16.03 5.47
N GLY A 430 12.47 16.18 6.77
CA GLY A 430 11.16 16.43 7.39
C GLY A 430 10.47 17.71 6.94
N ASP A 431 11.21 18.71 6.48
CA ASP A 431 10.62 19.92 5.89
C ASP A 431 9.85 19.63 4.60
N GLN A 432 10.18 18.56 3.90
CA GLN A 432 9.49 18.11 2.68
C GLN A 432 8.23 17.28 2.99
N LEU A 433 8.05 16.82 4.23
CA LEU A 433 6.97 15.90 4.62
C LEU A 433 5.58 16.45 4.22
N SER A 434 5.35 17.74 4.39
CA SER A 434 4.10 18.41 4.00
C SER A 434 3.79 18.33 2.50
N GLU A 435 4.83 18.32 1.64
CA GLU A 435 4.67 18.16 0.19
C GLU A 435 4.53 16.68 -0.22
N MET A 436 5.10 15.76 0.56
CA MET A 436 5.06 14.33 0.29
C MET A 436 3.72 13.68 0.65
N LEU A 437 3.03 14.18 1.67
CA LEU A 437 1.72 13.69 2.08
C LEU A 437 0.59 14.21 1.15
N PRO A 438 -0.55 13.50 1.03
CA PRO A 438 -1.75 14.05 0.40
C PRO A 438 -2.15 15.39 1.01
N ILE A 439 -2.54 16.34 0.17
CA ILE A 439 -2.91 17.71 0.58
C ILE A 439 -4.42 17.90 0.39
N LEU A 440 -5.09 18.28 1.45
CA LEU A 440 -6.54 18.45 1.48
C LEU A 440 -7.01 19.45 0.42
N GLY A 441 -7.91 19.02 -0.46
CA GLY A 441 -8.47 19.81 -1.54
C GLY A 441 -7.51 20.10 -2.70
N VAL A 442 -6.29 19.54 -2.69
CA VAL A 442 -5.25 19.87 -3.68
C VAL A 442 -4.75 18.66 -4.44
N ASP A 443 -4.25 17.63 -3.75
CA ASP A 443 -3.64 16.48 -4.41
C ASP A 443 -3.77 15.17 -3.59
N GLY A 444 -3.32 14.06 -4.23
CA GLY A 444 -3.31 12.75 -3.62
C GLY A 444 -4.71 12.27 -3.22
N SER A 445 -4.79 11.37 -2.25
CA SER A 445 -6.05 10.77 -1.79
C SER A 445 -7.00 11.76 -1.10
N LEU A 446 -6.57 13.00 -0.88
CA LEU A 446 -7.39 14.07 -0.28
C LEU A 446 -7.87 15.13 -1.30
N MET A 447 -7.52 15.00 -2.57
CA MET A 447 -7.75 16.04 -3.59
C MET A 447 -9.22 16.40 -3.82
N MET A 448 -10.16 15.50 -3.52
CA MET A 448 -11.59 15.69 -3.79
C MET A 448 -12.39 16.25 -2.59
N PHE A 449 -11.73 16.46 -1.43
CA PHE A 449 -12.39 16.87 -0.20
C PHE A 449 -12.01 18.30 0.17
N GLN A 450 -12.99 19.09 0.64
CA GLN A 450 -12.74 20.45 1.13
C GLN A 450 -12.10 21.40 0.09
N THR A 451 -12.44 21.24 -1.19
CA THR A 451 -11.84 21.99 -2.31
C THR A 451 -12.11 23.50 -2.27
N ASP A 452 -13.20 23.93 -1.63
CA ASP A 452 -13.66 25.32 -1.56
C ASP A 452 -13.73 25.83 -0.10
N SER A 453 -12.93 25.27 0.81
CA SER A 453 -12.94 25.65 2.23
C SER A 453 -11.67 26.41 2.63
N ALA A 454 -11.70 27.06 3.80
CA ALA A 454 -10.53 27.70 4.38
C ALA A 454 -9.42 26.69 4.73
N ALA A 455 -9.76 25.41 4.92
CA ALA A 455 -8.82 24.33 5.22
C ALA A 455 -8.12 23.78 3.96
N THR A 456 -8.53 24.19 2.74
CA THR A 456 -7.88 23.78 1.49
C THR A 456 -6.39 24.11 1.54
N GLY A 457 -5.54 23.08 1.36
CA GLY A 457 -4.09 23.25 1.40
C GLY A 457 -3.48 23.32 2.80
N GLN A 458 -4.28 23.42 3.86
CA GLN A 458 -3.80 23.59 5.23
C GLN A 458 -3.62 22.27 6.00
N VAL A 459 -4.12 21.16 5.48
CA VAL A 459 -4.00 19.82 6.07
C VAL A 459 -3.24 18.93 5.10
N GLN A 460 -2.12 18.37 5.55
CA GLN A 460 -1.27 17.43 4.81
C GLN A 460 -1.25 16.11 5.57
N ALA A 461 -1.97 15.11 5.07
CA ALA A 461 -2.17 13.89 5.86
C ALA A 461 -2.30 12.62 5.02
N LYS A 462 -1.82 11.53 5.59
CA LYS A 462 -2.05 10.19 5.06
C LYS A 462 -3.43 9.71 5.46
N THR A 463 -4.19 9.25 4.49
CA THR A 463 -5.46 8.55 4.70
C THR A 463 -5.23 7.08 5.09
N GLY A 464 -6.10 6.53 5.91
CA GLY A 464 -6.15 5.10 6.22
C GLY A 464 -7.59 4.62 6.26
N THR A 465 -7.86 3.51 5.60
CA THR A 465 -9.19 2.90 5.52
C THR A 465 -9.07 1.43 5.88
N TYR A 466 -9.89 0.97 6.80
CA TYR A 466 -10.09 -0.44 7.09
C TYR A 466 -11.60 -0.71 7.06
N ALA A 467 -12.05 -1.49 6.09
CA ALA A 467 -13.46 -1.64 5.78
C ALA A 467 -13.84 -3.10 5.52
N GLY A 468 -15.07 -3.48 5.81
CA GLY A 468 -15.62 -4.80 5.53
C GLY A 468 -17.05 -4.73 5.04
N GLY A 469 -17.31 -5.33 3.87
CA GLY A 469 -18.65 -5.48 3.35
C GLY A 469 -19.41 -6.63 4.03
N GLU A 470 -20.70 -6.43 4.32
CA GLU A 470 -21.57 -7.48 4.84
C GLU A 470 -22.08 -8.37 3.70
N PRO A 471 -21.73 -9.67 3.68
CA PRO A 471 -22.22 -10.57 2.64
C PRO A 471 -23.75 -10.65 2.61
N GLY A 472 -24.33 -10.41 1.45
CA GLY A 472 -25.78 -10.53 1.20
C GLY A 472 -26.61 -9.27 1.41
N THR A 473 -26.09 -8.20 1.99
CA THR A 473 -26.81 -6.94 2.21
C THR A 473 -26.21 -5.73 1.51
N ASN A 474 -24.98 -5.84 1.00
CA ASN A 474 -24.19 -4.73 0.44
C ASN A 474 -23.91 -3.58 1.44
N ARG A 475 -24.13 -3.79 2.73
CA ARG A 475 -23.78 -2.82 3.78
C ARG A 475 -22.27 -2.82 4.01
N LEU A 476 -21.76 -1.66 4.43
CA LEU A 476 -20.36 -1.48 4.79
C LEU A 476 -20.23 -1.21 6.30
N LEU A 477 -19.38 -1.98 6.98
CA LEU A 477 -18.83 -1.60 8.26
C LEU A 477 -17.43 -1.00 8.03
N MET A 478 -17.19 0.14 8.65
CA MET A 478 -15.91 0.85 8.64
C MET A 478 -15.26 0.76 10.04
N PRO A 479 -14.51 -0.31 10.36
CA PRO A 479 -13.81 -0.41 11.63
C PRO A 479 -12.84 0.74 11.88
N ALA A 480 -12.25 1.32 10.82
CA ALA A 480 -11.48 2.54 10.93
C ALA A 480 -11.41 3.32 9.60
N GLN A 481 -11.72 4.62 9.69
CA GLN A 481 -11.33 5.64 8.71
C GLN A 481 -10.43 6.63 9.43
N VAL A 482 -9.22 6.83 8.90
CA VAL A 482 -8.13 7.48 9.63
C VAL A 482 -7.50 8.59 8.80
N LEU A 483 -7.07 9.63 9.48
CA LEU A 483 -6.27 10.71 8.91
C LEU A 483 -5.16 11.09 9.90
N ALA A 484 -3.90 11.06 9.49
CA ALA A 484 -2.79 11.48 10.34
C ALA A 484 -1.71 12.23 9.53
N GLY A 485 -1.16 13.27 10.11
CA GLY A 485 -0.17 14.11 9.46
C GLY A 485 0.00 15.47 10.14
N LEU A 486 0.10 16.49 9.32
CA LEU A 486 0.35 17.87 9.73
C LEU A 486 -0.86 18.75 9.37
N MET A 487 -1.10 19.78 10.18
CA MET A 487 -2.04 20.86 9.83
C MET A 487 -1.47 22.21 10.26
N THR A 488 -1.83 23.26 9.53
CA THR A 488 -1.58 24.65 9.92
C THR A 488 -2.89 25.23 10.41
N GLY A 489 -2.98 25.55 11.70
CA GLY A 489 -4.16 26.13 12.31
C GLY A 489 -4.49 27.52 11.76
N ALA A 490 -5.68 28.04 12.06
CA ALA A 490 -6.06 29.41 11.68
C ALA A 490 -5.20 30.47 12.38
N ASP A 491 -4.59 30.10 13.51
CA ASP A 491 -3.58 30.91 14.23
C ASP A 491 -2.22 30.96 13.52
N GLY A 492 -2.00 30.13 12.48
CA GLY A 492 -0.74 29.99 11.74
C GLY A 492 0.26 29.03 12.39
N GLN A 493 -0.06 28.42 13.54
CA GLN A 493 0.79 27.42 14.18
C GLN A 493 0.67 26.07 13.47
N GLN A 494 1.77 25.31 13.46
CA GLN A 494 1.78 23.95 12.90
C GLN A 494 1.53 22.89 14.00
N TYR A 495 0.69 21.92 13.65
CA TYR A 495 0.30 20.83 14.53
C TYR A 495 0.56 19.47 13.87
N ALA A 496 0.94 18.48 14.66
CA ALA A 496 0.83 17.08 14.29
C ALA A 496 -0.50 16.54 14.84
N PHE A 497 -1.18 15.73 14.03
CA PHE A 497 -2.48 15.19 14.42
C PHE A 497 -2.70 13.76 13.96
N SER A 498 -3.58 13.06 14.66
CA SER A 498 -4.11 11.77 14.28
C SER A 498 -5.58 11.67 14.67
N LEU A 499 -6.45 11.30 13.72
CA LEU A 499 -7.91 11.32 13.83
C LEU A 499 -8.48 10.01 13.29
N TYR A 500 -9.34 9.35 14.08
CA TYR A 500 -9.97 8.07 13.77
C TYR A 500 -11.48 8.15 13.95
N ALA A 501 -12.23 7.70 12.94
CA ALA A 501 -13.62 7.30 13.07
C ALA A 501 -13.67 5.76 13.09
N ALA A 502 -14.00 5.17 14.24
CA ALA A 502 -13.99 3.73 14.45
C ALA A 502 -15.42 3.19 14.62
N GLY A 503 -15.89 2.36 13.69
CA GLY A 503 -17.19 1.69 13.76
C GLY A 503 -18.30 2.34 12.93
N GLY A 504 -17.98 3.19 11.96
CA GLY A 504 -18.98 3.77 11.05
C GLY A 504 -19.72 2.70 10.24
N SER A 505 -21.04 2.87 10.07
CA SER A 505 -21.91 1.93 9.36
C SER A 505 -22.65 2.62 8.22
N TYR A 506 -22.54 2.08 7.01
CA TYR A 506 -23.12 2.66 5.80
C TYR A 506 -24.03 1.66 5.07
N GLU A 507 -25.04 2.16 4.36
CA GLU A 507 -26.04 1.32 3.68
C GLU A 507 -25.46 0.59 2.47
N ASN A 508 -24.44 1.15 1.83
CA ASN A 508 -23.76 0.50 0.71
C ASN A 508 -22.25 0.77 0.72
N ILE A 509 -21.50 -0.10 0.01
CA ILE A 509 -20.04 -0.10 0.02
C ILE A 509 -19.48 1.12 -0.71
N SER A 510 -20.02 1.44 -1.90
CA SER A 510 -19.44 2.47 -2.77
C SER A 510 -19.54 3.86 -2.14
N ASP A 511 -20.72 4.25 -1.68
CA ASP A 511 -20.92 5.57 -1.06
C ASP A 511 -20.23 5.63 0.30
N GLY A 512 -20.26 4.51 1.07
CA GLY A 512 -19.68 4.45 2.40
C GLY A 512 -18.18 4.72 2.42
N ILE A 513 -17.42 4.25 1.44
CA ILE A 513 -15.97 4.52 1.35
C ILE A 513 -15.70 6.02 1.13
N PHE A 514 -16.40 6.65 0.19
CA PHE A 514 -16.20 8.08 -0.10
C PHE A 514 -16.76 8.98 0.99
N ASP A 515 -17.93 8.64 1.56
CA ASP A 515 -18.56 9.43 2.61
C ASP A 515 -17.77 9.37 3.91
N SER A 516 -17.23 8.21 4.30
CA SER A 516 -16.39 8.11 5.48
C SER A 516 -15.10 8.95 5.35
N ALA A 517 -14.46 8.93 4.17
CA ALA A 517 -13.27 9.73 3.89
C ALA A 517 -13.61 11.24 3.92
N ARG A 518 -14.76 11.64 3.36
CA ARG A 518 -15.25 13.03 3.43
C ARG A 518 -15.49 13.46 4.87
N ASN A 519 -16.20 12.66 5.64
CA ASN A 519 -16.55 13.00 7.02
C ASN A 519 -15.32 13.18 7.93
N VAL A 520 -14.30 12.34 7.76
CA VAL A 520 -13.04 12.51 8.51
C VAL A 520 -12.27 13.74 8.03
N ALA A 521 -12.32 14.06 6.73
CA ALA A 521 -11.75 15.30 6.19
C ALA A 521 -12.49 16.55 6.69
N ASP A 522 -13.83 16.48 6.84
CA ASP A 522 -14.66 17.57 7.39
C ASP A 522 -14.33 17.82 8.86
N VAL A 523 -14.14 16.76 9.64
CA VAL A 523 -13.71 16.88 11.05
C VAL A 523 -12.30 17.47 11.16
N ALA A 524 -11.36 17.04 10.31
CA ALA A 524 -10.02 17.61 10.27
C ALA A 524 -10.03 19.09 9.89
N ALA A 525 -10.85 19.48 8.91
CA ALA A 525 -11.04 20.87 8.52
C ALA A 525 -11.66 21.72 9.64
N ALA A 526 -12.59 21.15 10.41
CA ALA A 526 -13.18 21.82 11.56
C ALA A 526 -12.14 22.11 12.65
N PHE A 527 -11.28 21.13 12.97
CA PHE A 527 -10.17 21.36 13.91
C PHE A 527 -9.18 22.40 13.37
N GLN A 528 -8.81 22.33 12.10
CA GLN A 528 -7.88 23.28 11.49
C GLN A 528 -8.38 24.72 11.59
N GLN A 529 -9.70 24.94 11.47
CA GLN A 529 -10.30 26.26 11.53
C GLN A 529 -10.49 26.80 12.96
N ASP A 530 -10.51 25.93 13.96
CA ASP A 530 -10.68 26.28 15.38
C ASP A 530 -9.33 26.49 16.09
N LEU A 531 -8.28 25.88 15.59
CA LEU A 531 -6.88 26.06 16.04
C LEU A 531 -6.25 27.27 15.37
#